data_3119e8ed0f4ed3ddda573c2b0539940c
#
_entry.id   3119e8ed0f4ed3ddda573c2b0539940c
#
_cell.length_a   1.000
_cell.length_b   1.000
_cell.length_c   1.000
_cell.angle_alpha   90.00
_cell.angle_beta   90.00
_cell.angle_gamma   90.00
#
_symmetry.space_group_name_H-M   'P 1'
#
loop_
_entity.id
_entity.type
_entity.pdbx_description
1 polymer ?
#
loop_
_entity_poly.entity_id
_entity_poly.type
_entity_poly.pdbx_seq_one_letter_code
_entity_poly.pdbx_strand_id
1 'polypeptide(L)'
;MAVVFEKTKGLTDAKLHYCPGCGHGIVHRLVAEVLEEMGELGNSITCVPVGCAVFANNYFNIDAIQCAHGRAPATATGIKRVRPEQLVFTYQGDGDLASIGTCEIVHAAARGEKITTIFINNGIYGMTGGQMAPTTLPGMKATTAQKGRDPKVNGNPIRVSEMLSTLTGPAYIERVSISTPAQIAQAKKAIRKAFEIQKQGLGFTFVEVVSTCPTNWGVTPVKAMEFVRESMIPYYPLGVYKDITVEEGK
;
A
#
# COMPACT_ATOMS: atom_id res chain seq x y z
N MET A 1 -28.35 0.13 24.06
CA MET A 1 -27.67 1.15 23.27
C MET A 1 -27.15 0.47 21.99
N ALA A 2 -27.34 1.08 20.82
CA ALA A 2 -26.76 0.54 19.60
C ALA A 2 -25.22 0.69 19.65
N VAL A 3 -24.48 -0.36 19.28
CA VAL A 3 -23.02 -0.31 19.12
C VAL A 3 -22.73 0.58 17.92
N VAL A 4 -22.07 1.71 18.15
CA VAL A 4 -21.71 2.68 17.09
C VAL A 4 -20.40 2.29 16.41
N PHE A 5 -19.54 1.58 17.14
CA PHE A 5 -18.26 1.11 16.65
C PHE A 5 -17.83 -0.15 17.43
N GLU A 6 -17.34 -1.14 16.71
CA GLU A 6 -16.70 -2.32 17.26
C GLU A 6 -15.37 -2.55 16.55
N LYS A 7 -14.37 -3.03 17.28
CA LYS A 7 -13.08 -3.38 16.70
C LYS A 7 -13.25 -4.59 15.77
N THR A 8 -12.71 -4.50 14.57
CA THR A 8 -12.73 -5.63 13.62
C THR A 8 -11.99 -6.85 14.18
N LYS A 9 -12.55 -8.04 13.96
CA LYS A 9 -11.92 -9.33 14.30
C LYS A 9 -10.68 -9.61 13.45
N GLY A 10 -10.51 -8.90 12.35
CA GLY A 10 -9.33 -8.97 11.48
C GLY A 10 -8.07 -8.34 12.09
N LEU A 11 -8.15 -7.71 13.26
CA LEU A 11 -7.01 -7.17 14.01
C LEU A 11 -6.83 -7.90 15.35
N THR A 12 -5.59 -8.26 15.67
CA THR A 12 -5.18 -8.80 16.98
C THR A 12 -5.29 -7.73 18.09
N ASP A 13 -5.07 -8.12 19.34
CA ASP A 13 -5.01 -7.20 20.49
C ASP A 13 -3.62 -6.58 20.71
N ALA A 14 -2.68 -6.86 19.82
CA ALA A 14 -1.34 -6.29 19.90
C ALA A 14 -1.38 -4.76 19.77
N LYS A 15 -0.64 -4.07 20.64
CA LYS A 15 -0.50 -2.62 20.58
C LYS A 15 0.30 -2.25 19.32
N LEU A 16 -0.23 -1.32 18.53
CA LEU A 16 0.48 -0.79 17.38
C LEU A 16 1.73 -0.02 17.85
N HIS A 17 2.87 -0.31 17.24
CA HIS A 17 4.15 0.37 17.51
C HIS A 17 4.36 1.60 16.63
N TYR A 18 3.46 1.88 15.69
CA TYR A 18 3.59 3.00 14.76
C TYR A 18 3.61 4.35 15.46
N CYS A 19 4.37 5.27 14.87
CA CYS A 19 4.47 6.65 15.36
C CYS A 19 3.10 7.34 15.40
N PRO A 20 2.89 8.33 16.29
CA PRO A 20 1.67 9.13 16.31
C PRO A 20 1.41 9.80 14.95
N GLY A 21 0.20 9.59 14.42
CA GLY A 21 -0.19 10.13 13.10
C GLY A 21 0.37 9.38 11.88
N CYS A 22 1.04 8.26 12.08
CA CYS A 22 1.46 7.37 11.00
C CYS A 22 0.23 6.72 10.33
N GLY A 23 0.19 6.73 9.00
CA GLY A 23 -0.96 6.21 8.25
C GLY A 23 -1.13 4.70 8.28
N HIS A 24 -0.11 3.93 8.65
CA HIS A 24 -0.20 2.47 8.70
C HIS A 24 -1.35 1.97 9.58
N GLY A 25 -1.59 2.58 10.74
CA GLY A 25 -2.67 2.16 11.64
C GLY A 25 -4.07 2.30 11.02
N ILE A 26 -4.29 3.34 10.22
CA ILE A 26 -5.55 3.53 9.48
C ILE A 26 -5.68 2.44 8.41
N VAL A 27 -4.64 2.23 7.61
CA VAL A 27 -4.70 1.26 6.50
C VAL A 27 -4.85 -0.18 7.01
N HIS A 28 -4.19 -0.56 8.11
CA HIS A 28 -4.39 -1.87 8.74
C HIS A 28 -5.86 -2.10 9.10
N ARG A 29 -6.48 -1.09 9.72
CA ARG A 29 -7.90 -1.17 10.05
C ARG A 29 -8.76 -1.35 8.82
N LEU A 30 -8.52 -0.57 7.74
CA LEU A 30 -9.32 -0.67 6.51
C LEU A 30 -9.20 -2.05 5.87
N VAL A 31 -7.98 -2.60 5.77
CA VAL A 31 -7.75 -3.95 5.23
C VAL A 31 -8.47 -5.00 6.08
N ALA A 32 -8.32 -4.94 7.40
CA ALA A 32 -8.93 -5.90 8.32
C ALA A 32 -10.48 -5.85 8.28
N GLU A 33 -11.06 -4.64 8.26
CA GLU A 33 -12.52 -4.46 8.12
C GLU A 33 -13.04 -5.02 6.80
N VAL A 34 -12.33 -4.77 5.69
CA VAL A 34 -12.71 -5.29 4.38
C VAL A 34 -12.67 -6.81 4.35
N LEU A 35 -11.62 -7.44 4.89
CA LEU A 35 -11.51 -8.90 4.96
C LEU A 35 -12.62 -9.51 5.83
N GLU A 36 -12.95 -8.90 6.96
CA GLU A 36 -14.05 -9.36 7.83
C GLU A 36 -15.41 -9.24 7.12
N GLU A 37 -15.69 -8.09 6.52
CA GLU A 37 -16.95 -7.82 5.80
C GLU A 37 -17.12 -8.72 4.56
N MET A 38 -16.03 -9.17 3.95
CA MET A 38 -16.02 -10.13 2.84
C MET A 38 -16.09 -11.59 3.31
N GLY A 39 -15.95 -11.86 4.62
CA GLY A 39 -15.90 -13.21 5.18
C GLY A 39 -14.59 -13.96 4.89
N GLU A 40 -13.49 -13.23 4.62
CA GLU A 40 -12.23 -13.78 4.14
C GLU A 40 -11.14 -13.93 5.22
N LEU A 41 -11.42 -13.66 6.50
CA LEU A 41 -10.40 -13.72 7.55
C LEU A 41 -9.71 -15.10 7.64
N GLY A 42 -10.49 -16.18 7.53
CA GLY A 42 -9.96 -17.55 7.56
C GLY A 42 -9.40 -18.06 6.23
N ASN A 43 -9.47 -17.23 5.18
CA ASN A 43 -9.08 -17.60 3.82
C ASN A 43 -8.09 -16.60 3.20
N SER A 44 -7.40 -15.83 4.02
CA SER A 44 -6.47 -14.79 3.58
C SER A 44 -5.05 -15.05 4.05
N ILE A 45 -4.09 -14.79 3.17
CA ILE A 45 -2.66 -14.85 3.48
C ILE A 45 -2.02 -13.52 3.09
N THR A 46 -1.35 -12.86 4.03
CA THR A 46 -0.56 -11.66 3.73
C THR A 46 0.93 -11.96 3.64
N CYS A 47 1.57 -11.38 2.65
CA CYS A 47 3.02 -11.36 2.52
C CYS A 47 3.54 -10.00 2.99
N VAL A 48 4.26 -9.97 4.11
CA VAL A 48 4.81 -8.76 4.71
C VAL A 48 6.32 -8.73 4.56
N PRO A 49 6.89 -7.68 3.95
CA PRO A 49 8.31 -7.56 3.72
C PRO A 49 9.01 -6.76 4.83
N VAL A 50 10.16 -6.19 4.53
CA VAL A 50 10.96 -5.38 5.46
C VAL A 50 10.52 -3.91 5.43
N GLY A 51 10.74 -3.20 6.53
CA GLY A 51 10.34 -1.81 6.78
C GLY A 51 9.19 -1.73 7.80
N CYS A 52 8.55 -0.58 7.95
CA CYS A 52 7.45 -0.41 8.91
C CYS A 52 6.30 -1.40 8.70
N ALA A 53 6.14 -1.92 7.49
CA ALA A 53 5.13 -2.92 7.16
C ALA A 53 5.41 -4.31 7.75
N VAL A 54 6.65 -4.62 8.18
CA VAL A 54 7.03 -5.98 8.65
C VAL A 54 6.21 -6.44 9.85
N PHE A 55 5.82 -5.51 10.73
CA PHE A 55 5.03 -5.86 11.91
C PHE A 55 3.55 -6.08 11.63
N ALA A 56 3.10 -5.96 10.38
CA ALA A 56 1.73 -6.26 10.01
C ALA A 56 1.32 -7.70 10.36
N ASN A 57 2.28 -8.64 10.36
CA ASN A 57 2.08 -10.01 10.83
C ASN A 57 1.64 -10.12 12.31
N ASN A 58 1.97 -9.13 13.15
CA ASN A 58 1.55 -9.10 14.54
C ASN A 58 0.15 -8.49 14.71
N TYR A 59 -0.31 -7.73 13.73
CA TYR A 59 -1.54 -6.94 13.84
C TYR A 59 -2.71 -7.54 13.08
N PHE A 60 -2.48 -8.15 11.92
CA PHE A 60 -3.53 -8.86 11.21
C PHE A 60 -3.81 -10.22 11.87
N ASN A 61 -5.08 -10.49 12.14
CA ASN A 61 -5.56 -11.79 12.63
C ASN A 61 -5.91 -12.71 11.45
N ILE A 62 -4.92 -12.96 10.59
CA ILE A 62 -4.96 -13.83 9.42
C ILE A 62 -3.60 -14.51 9.27
N ASP A 63 -3.47 -15.46 8.37
CA ASP A 63 -2.17 -16.06 8.05
C ASP A 63 -1.22 -15.04 7.43
N ALA A 64 0.03 -15.05 7.89
CA ALA A 64 1.05 -14.12 7.42
C ALA A 64 2.39 -14.80 7.18
N ILE A 65 3.09 -14.39 6.12
CA ILE A 65 4.46 -14.82 5.84
C ILE A 65 5.35 -13.58 5.79
N GLN A 66 6.39 -13.57 6.61
CA GLN A 66 7.43 -12.57 6.55
C GLN A 66 8.39 -12.89 5.39
N CYS A 67 8.54 -11.94 4.47
CA CYS A 67 9.34 -12.09 3.27
C CYS A 67 10.68 -11.34 3.40
N ALA A 68 11.68 -11.78 2.62
CA ALA A 68 12.87 -10.98 2.42
C ALA A 68 12.53 -9.63 1.77
N HIS A 69 13.36 -8.62 1.99
CA HIS A 69 13.16 -7.25 1.51
C HIS A 69 12.93 -7.22 -0.02
N GLY A 70 11.84 -6.62 -0.45
CA GLY A 70 11.44 -6.51 -1.84
C GLY A 70 10.85 -7.78 -2.46
N ARG A 71 10.79 -8.90 -1.75
CA ARG A 71 10.42 -10.21 -2.34
C ARG A 71 8.95 -10.61 -2.09
N ALA A 72 8.15 -9.78 -1.44
CA ALA A 72 6.76 -10.09 -1.15
C ALA A 72 5.93 -10.45 -2.40
N PRO A 73 6.02 -9.74 -3.54
CA PRO A 73 5.25 -10.12 -4.73
C PRO A 73 5.65 -11.49 -5.31
N ALA A 74 6.93 -11.86 -5.24
CA ALA A 74 7.40 -13.18 -5.67
C ALA A 74 6.89 -14.29 -4.74
N THR A 75 6.95 -14.07 -3.42
CA THR A 75 6.42 -15.01 -2.42
C THR A 75 4.90 -15.17 -2.58
N ALA A 76 4.17 -14.07 -2.70
CA ALA A 76 2.71 -14.08 -2.92
C ALA A 76 2.33 -14.82 -4.22
N THR A 77 3.09 -14.63 -5.29
CA THR A 77 2.93 -15.39 -6.55
C THR A 77 3.06 -16.90 -6.31
N GLY A 78 4.09 -17.33 -5.58
CA GLY A 78 4.29 -18.74 -5.26
C GLY A 78 3.14 -19.33 -4.44
N ILE A 79 2.71 -18.61 -3.39
CA ILE A 79 1.57 -19.01 -2.55
C ILE A 79 0.31 -19.13 -3.40
N LYS A 80 -0.01 -18.10 -4.18
CA LYS A 80 -1.24 -18.08 -4.99
C LYS A 80 -1.31 -19.20 -6.01
N ARG A 81 -0.16 -19.63 -6.54
CA ARG A 81 -0.10 -20.74 -7.51
C ARG A 81 -0.36 -22.11 -6.86
N VAL A 82 0.05 -22.30 -5.63
CA VAL A 82 -0.17 -23.58 -4.90
C VAL A 82 -1.45 -23.56 -4.06
N ARG A 83 -1.99 -22.37 -3.76
CA ARG A 83 -3.23 -22.17 -3.02
C ARG A 83 -4.14 -21.17 -3.79
N PRO A 84 -4.66 -21.58 -4.96
CA PRO A 84 -5.41 -20.68 -5.84
C PRO A 84 -6.72 -20.17 -5.23
N GLU A 85 -7.29 -20.88 -4.26
CA GLU A 85 -8.51 -20.51 -3.54
C GLU A 85 -8.30 -19.37 -2.54
N GLN A 86 -7.08 -19.20 -2.01
CA GLN A 86 -6.77 -18.21 -0.98
C GLN A 86 -6.77 -16.78 -1.54
N LEU A 87 -7.22 -15.83 -0.72
CA LEU A 87 -7.01 -14.41 -0.98
C LEU A 87 -5.57 -14.06 -0.53
N VAL A 88 -4.68 -13.81 -1.49
CA VAL A 88 -3.26 -13.54 -1.21
C VAL A 88 -2.93 -12.10 -1.53
N PHE A 89 -2.37 -11.39 -0.56
CA PHE A 89 -1.99 -10.00 -0.79
C PHE A 89 -0.63 -9.66 -0.17
N THR A 90 0.01 -8.61 -0.72
CA THR A 90 1.21 -8.02 -0.13
C THR A 90 0.87 -6.70 0.53
N TYR A 91 1.57 -6.36 1.62
CA TYR A 91 1.45 -5.08 2.31
C TYR A 91 2.84 -4.45 2.41
N GLN A 92 3.14 -3.47 1.55
CA GLN A 92 4.51 -2.99 1.30
C GLN A 92 4.63 -1.47 1.41
N GLY A 93 5.76 -0.98 1.93
CA GLY A 93 6.14 0.43 1.85
C GLY A 93 6.91 0.75 0.57
N ASP A 94 7.11 2.03 0.30
CA ASP A 94 7.77 2.55 -0.90
C ASP A 94 9.27 2.20 -0.97
N GLY A 95 9.96 2.22 0.15
CA GLY A 95 11.36 1.78 0.22
C GLY A 95 11.54 0.29 -0.04
N ASP A 96 10.51 -0.51 0.17
CA ASP A 96 10.52 -1.93 -0.15
C ASP A 96 10.13 -2.18 -1.60
N LEU A 97 8.92 -1.77 -1.99
CA LEU A 97 8.34 -2.10 -3.29
C LEU A 97 9.00 -1.33 -4.44
N ALA A 98 9.19 -0.02 -4.29
CA ALA A 98 9.68 0.84 -5.36
C ALA A 98 11.21 0.97 -5.41
N SER A 99 11.93 0.28 -4.51
CA SER A 99 13.39 0.19 -4.49
C SER A 99 13.83 -1.23 -4.82
N ILE A 100 14.20 -2.00 -3.79
CA ILE A 100 14.74 -3.36 -3.96
C ILE A 100 13.73 -4.34 -4.58
N GLY A 101 12.42 -4.08 -4.44
CA GLY A 101 11.32 -4.90 -4.96
C GLY A 101 10.78 -4.47 -6.32
N THR A 102 11.42 -3.52 -7.02
CA THR A 102 10.90 -3.00 -8.29
C THR A 102 10.76 -4.08 -9.36
N CYS A 103 11.72 -4.99 -9.48
CA CYS A 103 11.64 -6.10 -10.43
C CYS A 103 10.47 -7.04 -10.12
N GLU A 104 10.29 -7.38 -8.85
CA GLU A 104 9.27 -8.32 -8.41
C GLU A 104 7.87 -7.80 -8.67
N ILE A 105 7.60 -6.53 -8.35
CA ILE A 105 6.27 -5.94 -8.58
C ILE A 105 5.97 -5.78 -10.07
N VAL A 106 6.95 -5.34 -10.87
CA VAL A 106 6.78 -5.21 -12.32
C VAL A 106 6.49 -6.56 -12.96
N HIS A 107 7.23 -7.61 -12.60
CA HIS A 107 7.01 -8.94 -13.16
C HIS A 107 5.72 -9.61 -12.67
N ALA A 108 5.33 -9.42 -11.41
CA ALA A 108 4.04 -9.90 -10.91
C ALA A 108 2.87 -9.22 -11.66
N ALA A 109 2.95 -7.91 -11.84
CA ALA A 109 1.96 -7.14 -12.58
C ALA A 109 1.94 -7.53 -14.07
N ALA A 110 3.10 -7.62 -14.73
CA ALA A 110 3.20 -7.97 -16.15
C ALA A 110 2.60 -9.35 -16.46
N ARG A 111 2.79 -10.32 -15.55
CA ARG A 111 2.20 -11.65 -15.70
C ARG A 111 0.71 -11.73 -15.32
N GLY A 112 0.13 -10.65 -14.81
CA GLY A 112 -1.25 -10.66 -14.33
C GLY A 112 -1.47 -11.65 -13.18
N GLU A 113 -0.48 -11.79 -12.28
CA GLU A 113 -0.61 -12.70 -11.13
C GLU A 113 -1.83 -12.33 -10.29
N LYS A 114 -2.61 -13.33 -9.91
CA LYS A 114 -3.90 -13.12 -9.21
C LYS A 114 -3.67 -12.80 -7.73
N ILE A 115 -2.92 -11.76 -7.45
CA ILE A 115 -2.61 -11.23 -6.12
C ILE A 115 -2.98 -9.75 -6.04
N THR A 116 -3.19 -9.26 -4.82
CA THR A 116 -3.39 -7.84 -4.55
C THR A 116 -2.15 -7.26 -3.87
N THR A 117 -1.73 -6.08 -4.27
CA THR A 117 -0.70 -5.32 -3.57
C THR A 117 -1.30 -4.08 -2.92
N ILE A 118 -1.17 -3.96 -1.60
CA ILE A 118 -1.45 -2.74 -0.84
C ILE A 118 -0.12 -2.02 -0.63
N PHE A 119 0.03 -0.89 -1.28
CA PHE A 119 1.27 -0.15 -1.35
C PHE A 119 1.18 1.17 -0.58
N ILE A 120 2.00 1.33 0.44
CA ILE A 120 2.03 2.53 1.28
C ILE A 120 3.13 3.46 0.76
N ASN A 121 2.71 4.57 0.14
CA ASN A 121 3.60 5.61 -0.35
C ASN A 121 3.62 6.78 0.65
N ASN A 122 4.66 6.86 1.45
CA ASN A 122 4.91 7.98 2.37
C ASN A 122 6.18 8.77 2.01
N GLY A 123 6.80 8.49 0.88
CA GLY A 123 7.94 9.24 0.33
C GLY A 123 9.23 9.14 1.14
N ILE A 124 9.40 8.13 2.02
CA ILE A 124 10.60 8.05 2.87
C ILE A 124 10.81 6.64 3.44
N TYR A 125 12.07 6.23 3.68
CA TYR A 125 12.38 5.04 4.47
C TYR A 125 12.10 5.30 5.95
N GLY A 126 10.91 4.90 6.42
CA GLY A 126 10.46 5.21 7.78
C GLY A 126 11.25 4.49 8.88
N MET A 127 11.42 3.16 8.77
CA MET A 127 11.99 2.33 9.82
C MET A 127 13.46 2.63 10.11
N THR A 128 14.24 2.97 9.09
CA THR A 128 15.70 3.12 9.19
C THR A 128 16.16 4.54 9.52
N GLY A 129 15.21 5.47 9.71
CA GLY A 129 15.54 6.84 10.16
C GLY A 129 15.45 7.92 9.09
N GLY A 130 14.57 7.75 8.10
CA GLY A 130 14.17 8.83 7.22
C GLY A 130 15.09 9.08 6.01
N GLN A 131 15.67 8.05 5.43
CA GLN A 131 16.42 8.16 4.18
C GLN A 131 15.48 8.44 3.01
N MET A 132 16.02 9.02 1.96
CA MET A 132 15.31 9.29 0.71
C MET A 132 14.89 7.97 0.05
N ALA A 133 13.60 7.81 -0.18
CA ALA A 133 13.01 6.69 -0.92
C ALA A 133 12.91 7.00 -2.42
N PRO A 134 12.69 6.01 -3.28
CA PRO A 134 12.44 6.25 -4.70
C PRO A 134 11.26 7.19 -4.96
N THR A 135 10.31 7.27 -4.05
CA THR A 135 9.08 8.08 -4.12
C THR A 135 9.19 9.46 -3.43
N THR A 136 10.32 9.78 -2.81
CA THR A 136 10.53 11.10 -2.16
C THR A 136 10.36 12.23 -3.17
N LEU A 137 9.53 13.23 -2.85
CA LEU A 137 9.25 14.35 -3.75
C LEU A 137 10.48 15.22 -4.04
N PRO A 138 10.54 15.92 -5.19
CA PRO A 138 11.52 16.97 -5.41
C PRO A 138 11.42 18.02 -4.31
N GLY A 139 12.58 18.46 -3.79
CA GLY A 139 12.67 19.41 -2.68
C GLY A 139 12.35 18.85 -1.29
N MET A 140 11.75 17.66 -1.19
CA MET A 140 11.46 17.02 0.10
C MET A 140 12.77 16.60 0.80
N LYS A 141 12.94 17.01 2.06
CA LYS A 141 14.10 16.69 2.88
C LYS A 141 14.04 15.26 3.40
N ALA A 142 15.21 14.63 3.45
CA ALA A 142 15.44 13.32 4.03
C ALA A 142 16.83 13.28 4.68
N THR A 143 17.13 12.29 5.51
CA THR A 143 18.46 12.19 6.15
C THR A 143 19.60 12.03 5.14
N THR A 144 19.33 11.44 3.97
CA THR A 144 20.28 11.33 2.85
C THR A 144 20.10 12.41 1.79
N ALA A 145 19.19 13.36 1.98
CA ALA A 145 18.93 14.52 1.11
C ALA A 145 18.56 15.74 1.97
N GLN A 146 19.51 16.23 2.77
CA GLN A 146 19.27 17.29 3.77
C GLN A 146 18.86 18.64 3.16
N LYS A 147 19.31 18.93 1.93
CA LYS A 147 18.90 20.13 1.17
C LYS A 147 17.59 19.92 0.37
N GLY A 148 17.00 18.73 0.49
CA GLY A 148 15.88 18.26 -0.32
C GLY A 148 16.35 17.45 -1.54
N ARG A 149 15.45 16.58 -2.05
CA ARG A 149 15.74 15.81 -3.27
C ARG A 149 15.95 16.76 -4.46
N ASP A 150 17.10 16.70 -5.08
CA ASP A 150 17.39 17.40 -6.33
C ASP A 150 17.30 16.41 -7.49
N PRO A 151 16.31 16.55 -8.42
CA PRO A 151 16.17 15.65 -9.55
C PRO A 151 17.41 15.56 -10.46
N LYS A 152 18.24 16.60 -10.52
CA LYS A 152 19.48 16.59 -11.31
C LYS A 152 20.56 15.70 -10.71
N VAL A 153 20.52 15.49 -9.40
CA VAL A 153 21.52 14.69 -8.66
C VAL A 153 20.94 13.33 -8.26
N ASN A 154 19.70 13.32 -7.78
CA ASN A 154 19.05 12.15 -7.17
C ASN A 154 18.05 11.45 -8.11
N GLY A 155 17.84 11.98 -9.32
CA GLY A 155 16.80 11.51 -10.24
C GLY A 155 15.38 11.87 -9.79
N ASN A 156 14.41 11.62 -10.65
CA ASN A 156 13.00 11.89 -10.38
C ASN A 156 12.35 10.79 -9.55
N PRO A 157 11.29 11.12 -8.79
CA PRO A 157 10.50 10.11 -8.09
C PRO A 157 9.82 9.13 -9.04
N ILE A 158 9.77 7.85 -8.63
CA ILE A 158 9.04 6.82 -9.38
C ILE A 158 7.54 6.95 -9.13
N ARG A 159 6.75 6.96 -10.19
CA ARG A 159 5.29 6.93 -10.18
C ARG A 159 4.82 5.50 -10.43
N VAL A 160 4.64 4.74 -9.35
CA VAL A 160 4.42 3.28 -9.45
C VAL A 160 3.10 2.96 -10.13
N SER A 161 2.00 3.64 -9.78
CA SER A 161 0.68 3.39 -10.39
C SER A 161 0.70 3.64 -11.90
N GLU A 162 1.30 4.75 -12.34
CA GLU A 162 1.44 5.08 -13.76
C GLU A 162 2.32 4.05 -14.48
N MET A 163 3.44 3.67 -13.90
CA MET A 163 4.34 2.67 -14.48
C MET A 163 3.65 1.32 -14.66
N LEU A 164 2.94 0.84 -13.63
CA LEU A 164 2.25 -0.46 -13.70
C LEU A 164 1.03 -0.42 -14.61
N SER A 165 0.36 0.73 -14.78
CA SER A 165 -0.82 0.85 -15.65
C SER A 165 -0.51 0.68 -17.14
N THR A 166 0.76 0.87 -17.54
CA THR A 166 1.21 0.61 -18.92
C THR A 166 1.30 -0.87 -19.28
N LEU A 167 1.29 -1.75 -18.28
CA LEU A 167 1.37 -3.19 -18.49
C LEU A 167 -0.01 -3.78 -18.82
N THR A 168 -0.04 -4.88 -19.58
CA THR A 168 -1.29 -5.54 -19.96
C THR A 168 -1.91 -6.32 -18.81
N GLY A 169 -1.10 -6.96 -17.97
CA GLY A 169 -1.54 -7.90 -16.94
C GLY A 169 -2.34 -7.36 -15.75
N PRO A 170 -2.20 -6.09 -15.30
CA PRO A 170 -3.03 -5.58 -14.22
C PRO A 170 -4.50 -5.45 -14.63
N ALA A 171 -5.39 -5.92 -13.74
CA ALA A 171 -6.84 -5.78 -13.87
C ALA A 171 -7.37 -4.51 -13.18
N TYR A 172 -6.71 -4.09 -12.09
CA TYR A 172 -7.12 -2.90 -11.36
C TYR A 172 -5.92 -2.20 -10.74
N ILE A 173 -5.85 -0.88 -10.91
CA ILE A 173 -4.86 0.01 -10.27
C ILE A 173 -5.58 1.29 -9.85
N GLU A 174 -5.56 1.59 -8.55
CA GLU A 174 -6.08 2.86 -8.02
C GLU A 174 -5.09 3.46 -7.02
N ARG A 175 -4.93 4.78 -7.09
CA ARG A 175 -4.24 5.57 -6.08
C ARG A 175 -5.24 6.32 -5.23
N VAL A 176 -5.16 6.11 -3.92
CA VAL A 176 -6.02 6.71 -2.89
C VAL A 176 -5.20 7.42 -1.83
N SER A 177 -5.85 8.11 -0.91
CA SER A 177 -5.23 8.73 0.25
C SER A 177 -6.07 8.48 1.50
N ILE A 178 -5.49 8.80 2.66
CA ILE A 178 -6.14 8.70 3.97
C ILE A 178 -6.13 10.03 4.72
N SER A 179 -5.92 11.14 4.01
CA SER A 179 -5.74 12.47 4.63
C SER A 179 -7.04 13.16 5.02
N THR A 180 -8.20 12.63 4.62
CA THR A 180 -9.54 13.10 5.04
C THR A 180 -10.49 11.92 5.25
N PRO A 181 -11.60 12.09 6.02
CA PRO A 181 -12.61 11.03 6.18
C PRO A 181 -13.19 10.51 4.86
N ALA A 182 -13.45 11.39 3.90
CA ALA A 182 -13.94 10.99 2.58
C ALA A 182 -12.93 10.13 1.81
N GLN A 183 -11.64 10.50 1.88
CA GLN A 183 -10.56 9.72 1.27
C GLN A 183 -10.35 8.38 1.95
N ILE A 184 -10.50 8.31 3.29
CA ILE A 184 -10.46 7.04 4.04
C ILE A 184 -11.58 6.11 3.56
N ALA A 185 -12.81 6.63 3.39
CA ALA A 185 -13.91 5.84 2.85
C ALA A 185 -13.66 5.36 1.41
N GLN A 186 -13.03 6.21 0.56
CA GLN A 186 -12.64 5.82 -0.79
C GLN A 186 -11.54 4.76 -0.76
N ALA A 187 -10.54 4.89 0.10
CA ALA A 187 -9.47 3.90 0.26
C ALA A 187 -10.05 2.52 0.67
N LYS A 188 -11.05 2.48 1.56
CA LYS A 188 -11.75 1.24 1.92
C LYS A 188 -12.44 0.60 0.71
N LYS A 189 -13.12 1.41 -0.12
CA LYS A 189 -13.79 0.92 -1.34
C LYS A 189 -12.78 0.38 -2.35
N ALA A 190 -11.66 1.07 -2.56
CA ALA A 190 -10.60 0.63 -3.46
C ALA A 190 -9.98 -0.71 -3.04
N ILE A 191 -9.70 -0.88 -1.73
CA ILE A 191 -9.19 -2.14 -1.17
C ILE A 191 -10.19 -3.27 -1.39
N ARG A 192 -11.48 -3.05 -1.09
CA ARG A 192 -12.55 -4.02 -1.33
C ARG A 192 -12.59 -4.44 -2.80
N LYS A 193 -12.65 -3.47 -3.71
CA LYS A 193 -12.71 -3.73 -5.15
C LYS A 193 -11.51 -4.53 -5.63
N ALA A 194 -10.30 -4.21 -5.16
CA ALA A 194 -9.09 -4.95 -5.49
C ALA A 194 -9.19 -6.43 -5.07
N PHE A 195 -9.68 -6.70 -3.87
CA PHE A 195 -9.86 -8.07 -3.37
C PHE A 195 -10.97 -8.83 -4.13
N GLU A 196 -12.07 -8.17 -4.45
CA GLU A 196 -13.15 -8.75 -5.25
C GLU A 196 -12.67 -9.15 -6.65
N ILE A 197 -11.90 -8.29 -7.32
CA ILE A 197 -11.30 -8.57 -8.64
C ILE A 197 -10.32 -9.74 -8.55
N GLN A 198 -9.49 -9.80 -7.49
CA GLN A 198 -8.59 -10.93 -7.26
C GLN A 198 -9.39 -12.24 -7.10
N LYS A 199 -10.47 -12.25 -6.29
CA LYS A 199 -11.32 -13.42 -6.09
C LYS A 199 -11.97 -13.91 -7.38
N GLN A 200 -12.34 -13.00 -8.27
CA GLN A 200 -12.84 -13.33 -9.59
C GLN A 200 -11.74 -13.86 -10.53
N GLY A 201 -10.49 -13.80 -10.12
CA GLY A 201 -9.37 -14.31 -10.91
C GLY A 201 -9.06 -13.49 -12.16
N LEU A 202 -9.43 -12.21 -12.21
CA LEU A 202 -9.32 -11.36 -13.40
C LEU A 202 -7.88 -10.87 -13.67
N GLY A 203 -7.00 -10.88 -12.65
CA GLY A 203 -5.61 -10.48 -12.83
C GLY A 203 -5.01 -9.82 -11.58
N PHE A 204 -3.88 -9.14 -11.80
CA PHE A 204 -3.17 -8.41 -10.75
C PHE A 204 -3.92 -7.15 -10.33
N THR A 205 -3.98 -6.89 -9.02
CA THR A 205 -4.60 -5.66 -8.50
C THR A 205 -3.65 -4.89 -7.59
N PHE A 206 -3.73 -3.56 -7.65
CA PHE A 206 -2.81 -2.66 -6.95
C PHE A 206 -3.55 -1.45 -6.38
N VAL A 207 -3.38 -1.22 -5.08
CA VAL A 207 -3.90 -0.03 -4.40
C VAL A 207 -2.74 0.71 -3.77
N GLU A 208 -2.39 1.87 -4.35
CA GLU A 208 -1.42 2.79 -3.77
C GLU A 208 -2.11 3.73 -2.80
N VAL A 209 -1.64 3.76 -1.55
CA VAL A 209 -2.15 4.66 -0.51
C VAL A 209 -1.12 5.73 -0.23
N VAL A 210 -1.38 6.96 -0.67
CA VAL A 210 -0.58 8.13 -0.30
C VAL A 210 -0.82 8.42 1.17
N SER A 211 0.26 8.33 1.97
CA SER A 211 0.21 8.20 3.42
C SER A 211 1.19 9.13 4.13
N THR A 212 1.14 9.17 5.45
CA THR A 212 1.94 10.06 6.30
C THR A 212 3.09 9.34 6.99
N CYS A 213 4.22 10.06 7.18
CA CYS A 213 5.31 9.66 8.08
C CYS A 213 5.77 10.85 8.95
N PRO A 214 4.94 11.31 9.91
CA PRO A 214 5.17 12.56 10.65
C PRO A 214 6.54 12.62 11.33
N THR A 215 6.95 11.55 11.98
CA THR A 215 8.22 11.48 12.72
C THR A 215 9.43 11.73 11.82
N ASN A 216 9.53 11.04 10.68
CA ASN A 216 10.67 11.22 9.79
C ASN A 216 10.56 12.49 8.91
N TRP A 217 9.36 13.05 8.76
CA TRP A 217 9.19 14.36 8.14
C TRP A 217 9.45 15.51 9.12
N GLY A 218 9.59 15.22 10.44
CA GLY A 218 9.83 16.23 11.47
C GLY A 218 8.65 17.19 11.66
N VAL A 219 7.41 16.71 11.46
CA VAL A 219 6.18 17.53 11.55
C VAL A 219 5.14 16.90 12.47
N THR A 220 4.18 17.71 12.92
CA THR A 220 3.04 17.20 13.69
C THR A 220 2.12 16.34 12.80
N PRO A 221 1.30 15.44 13.37
CA PRO A 221 0.32 14.65 12.61
C PRO A 221 -0.61 15.49 11.73
N VAL A 222 -1.06 16.64 12.21
CA VAL A 222 -1.94 17.55 11.46
C VAL A 222 -1.20 18.11 10.24
N LYS A 223 0.02 18.63 10.44
CA LYS A 223 0.85 19.15 9.33
C LYS A 223 1.23 18.05 8.34
N ALA A 224 1.39 16.82 8.79
CA ALA A 224 1.62 15.70 7.89
C ALA A 224 0.42 15.44 6.96
N MET A 225 -0.80 15.51 7.47
CA MET A 225 -2.01 15.42 6.65
C MET A 225 -2.16 16.59 5.67
N GLU A 226 -1.77 17.81 6.07
CA GLU A 226 -1.71 18.98 5.19
C GLU A 226 -0.68 18.75 4.07
N PHE A 227 0.53 18.31 4.40
CA PHE A 227 1.57 18.01 3.42
C PHE A 227 1.13 16.95 2.40
N VAL A 228 0.41 15.92 2.83
CA VAL A 228 -0.18 14.94 1.90
C VAL A 228 -1.09 15.64 0.90
N ARG A 229 -2.00 16.51 1.37
CA ARG A 229 -2.97 17.18 0.49
C ARG A 229 -2.33 18.21 -0.43
N GLU A 230 -1.39 19.00 0.10
CA GLU A 230 -0.84 20.18 -0.59
C GLU A 230 0.37 19.85 -1.46
N SER A 231 1.10 18.78 -1.15
CA SER A 231 2.35 18.44 -1.84
C SER A 231 2.33 17.05 -2.47
N MET A 232 1.92 16.00 -1.72
CA MET A 232 2.00 14.65 -2.26
C MET A 232 0.91 14.37 -3.29
N ILE A 233 -0.35 14.73 -3.02
CA ILE A 233 -1.46 14.49 -3.94
C ILE A 233 -1.29 15.23 -5.27
N PRO A 234 -0.85 16.50 -5.33
CA PRO A 234 -0.54 17.16 -6.60
C PRO A 234 0.54 16.47 -7.44
N TYR A 235 1.52 15.85 -6.80
CA TYR A 235 2.56 15.07 -7.47
C TYR A 235 2.13 13.64 -7.82
N TYR A 236 1.36 13.01 -6.94
CA TYR A 236 0.77 11.68 -7.07
C TYR A 236 -0.76 11.81 -7.14
N PRO A 237 -1.34 12.20 -8.29
CA PRO A 237 -2.78 12.42 -8.41
C PRO A 237 -3.56 11.16 -8.02
N LEU A 238 -4.65 11.36 -7.26
CA LEU A 238 -5.55 10.27 -6.88
C LEU A 238 -6.44 9.86 -8.06
N GLY A 239 -6.83 8.61 -8.11
CA GLY A 239 -7.78 8.10 -9.10
C GLY A 239 -7.50 6.68 -9.55
N VAL A 240 -8.35 6.21 -10.45
CA VAL A 240 -8.24 4.90 -11.09
C VAL A 240 -7.34 5.04 -12.32
N TYR A 241 -6.26 4.26 -12.36
CA TYR A 241 -5.30 4.22 -13.47
C TYR A 241 -5.58 3.07 -14.43
N LYS A 242 -6.21 2.01 -13.93
CA LYS A 242 -6.65 0.88 -14.74
C LYS A 242 -7.81 0.17 -14.05
N ASP A 243 -8.81 -0.20 -14.80
CA ASP A 243 -9.97 -0.97 -14.33
C ASP A 243 -10.63 -1.68 -15.51
N ILE A 244 -10.37 -2.98 -15.65
CA ILE A 244 -10.94 -3.78 -16.73
C ILE A 244 -12.39 -4.20 -16.48
N THR A 245 -12.95 -3.91 -15.28
CA THR A 245 -14.34 -4.23 -14.94
C THR A 245 -15.33 -3.15 -15.37
N VAL A 246 -14.82 -1.98 -15.77
CA VAL A 246 -15.62 -0.89 -16.35
C VAL A 246 -15.45 -0.96 -17.85
N GLU A 247 -16.54 -1.13 -18.60
CA GLU A 247 -16.50 -1.00 -20.06
C GLU A 247 -16.02 0.41 -20.40
N GLU A 248 -14.93 0.51 -21.19
CA GLU A 248 -14.56 1.78 -21.79
C GLU A 248 -15.74 2.23 -22.63
N GLY A 249 -16.44 3.27 -22.16
CA GLY A 249 -17.52 3.88 -22.92
C GLY A 249 -16.99 4.27 -24.31
N LYS A 250 -17.51 3.60 -25.34
CA LYS A 250 -17.25 3.89 -26.74
C LYS A 250 -17.63 5.32 -27.10
#